data_4497f68e2f21d70e02872f287978cb11
#
_entry.id   4497f68e2f21d70e02872f287978cb11
#
_cell.length_a   1.000
_cell.length_b   1.000
_cell.length_c   1.000
_cell.angle_alpha   90.00
_cell.angle_beta   90.00
_cell.angle_gamma   90.00
#
_symmetry.space_group_name_H-M   'P 1'
#
loop_
_entity.id
_entity.type
_entity.pdbx_description
1 polymer ?
#
loop_
_entity_poly.entity_id
_entity_poly.type
_entity_poly.pdbx_seq_one_letter_code
_entity_poly.pdbx_strand_id
1 'polypeptide(L)'
;VVNAATALKPVRRLLDATLKIDHHRSLPKYSHGTFRRWYKSVAAEQAQFAEQVAFFHGCYVNYNHPQLGKDLLKVLNAMGTGVQLLSKEKCCGVPLIANGFTDKARRQAKSNVTSLREAIV
;
A
#
# COMPACT_ATOMS: atom_id res chain seq x y z
N VAL A 1 5.00 -14.98 -10.54
CA VAL A 1 5.85 -16.05 -9.96
C VAL A 1 5.48 -16.31 -8.49
N VAL A 2 5.53 -15.31 -7.58
CA VAL A 2 5.29 -15.51 -6.14
C VAL A 2 3.92 -16.13 -5.85
N ASN A 3 2.83 -15.58 -6.42
CA ASN A 3 1.47 -16.10 -6.20
C ASN A 3 1.30 -17.55 -6.66
N ALA A 4 1.96 -17.93 -7.77
CA ALA A 4 1.93 -19.31 -8.25
C ALA A 4 2.71 -20.25 -7.33
N ALA A 5 3.91 -19.83 -6.91
CA ALA A 5 4.74 -20.62 -6.00
C ALA A 5 4.04 -20.88 -4.65
N THR A 6 3.48 -19.82 -4.04
CA THR A 6 2.78 -19.93 -2.76
C THR A 6 1.42 -20.65 -2.84
N ALA A 7 0.89 -20.89 -4.04
CA ALA A 7 -0.32 -21.70 -4.24
C ALA A 7 -0.01 -23.21 -4.25
N LEU A 8 1.25 -23.62 -4.50
CA LEU A 8 1.64 -25.01 -4.59
C LEU A 8 1.70 -25.68 -3.21
N LYS A 9 1.01 -26.80 -3.05
CA LYS A 9 0.99 -27.60 -1.80
C LYS A 9 2.40 -27.95 -1.29
N PRO A 10 3.36 -28.44 -2.13
CA PRO A 10 4.69 -28.77 -1.64
C PRO A 10 5.46 -27.56 -1.12
N VAL A 11 5.34 -26.39 -1.76
CA VAL A 11 5.96 -25.15 -1.30
C VAL A 11 5.39 -24.73 0.06
N ARG A 12 4.09 -24.82 0.25
CA ARG A 12 3.44 -24.50 1.52
C ARG A 12 3.87 -25.45 2.66
N ARG A 13 4.01 -26.74 2.38
CA ARG A 13 4.54 -27.71 3.35
C ARG A 13 6.01 -27.43 3.71
N LEU A 14 6.81 -27.01 2.72
CA LEU A 14 8.20 -26.61 2.98
C LEU A 14 8.27 -25.37 3.87
N LEU A 15 7.43 -24.36 3.62
CA LEU A 15 7.32 -23.16 4.47
C LEU A 15 6.88 -23.50 5.90
N ASP A 16 5.97 -24.46 6.05
CA ASP A 16 5.53 -24.95 7.35
C ASP A 16 6.69 -25.62 8.11
N ALA A 17 7.40 -26.54 7.46
CA ALA A 17 8.50 -27.26 8.06
C ALA A 17 9.68 -26.35 8.47
N THR A 18 10.00 -25.33 7.62
CA THR A 18 11.18 -24.46 7.80
C THR A 18 10.90 -23.20 8.59
N LEU A 19 9.80 -22.50 8.26
CA LEU A 19 9.46 -21.18 8.80
C LEU A 19 8.31 -21.22 9.81
N LYS A 20 7.75 -22.40 10.08
CA LYS A 20 6.58 -22.60 10.96
C LYS A 20 5.35 -21.77 10.52
N ILE A 21 5.20 -21.58 9.22
CA ILE A 21 4.03 -20.96 8.63
C ILE A 21 3.05 -22.06 8.24
N ASP A 22 1.96 -22.18 8.97
CA ASP A 22 0.95 -23.22 8.74
C ASP A 22 0.56 -23.30 7.25
N HIS A 23 0.65 -24.49 6.68
CA HIS A 23 0.38 -24.75 5.27
C HIS A 23 -1.10 -24.57 4.88
N HIS A 24 -2.04 -24.52 5.85
CA HIS A 24 -3.44 -24.19 5.62
C HIS A 24 -3.69 -22.69 5.54
N ARG A 25 -2.79 -21.87 6.06
CA ARG A 25 -2.94 -20.41 6.04
C ARG A 25 -2.99 -19.88 4.62
N SER A 26 -4.03 -19.11 4.28
CA SER A 26 -4.07 -18.37 3.01
C SER A 26 -3.07 -17.21 3.06
N LEU A 27 -2.14 -17.19 2.11
CA LEU A 27 -1.23 -16.06 1.93
C LEU A 27 -1.89 -14.99 1.05
N PRO A 28 -1.72 -13.71 1.37
CA PRO A 28 -2.28 -12.63 0.55
C PRO A 28 -1.66 -12.66 -0.86
N LYS A 29 -2.50 -12.52 -1.88
CA LYS A 29 -2.04 -12.46 -3.27
C LYS A 29 -1.49 -11.07 -3.57
N TYR A 30 -0.38 -11.03 -4.31
CA TYR A 30 0.16 -9.80 -4.86
C TYR A 30 -0.48 -9.48 -6.22
N SER A 31 -0.76 -8.23 -6.46
CA SER A 31 -1.20 -7.74 -7.76
C SER A 31 -0.08 -7.81 -8.81
N HIS A 32 -0.43 -7.91 -10.09
CA HIS A 32 0.53 -7.88 -11.20
C HIS A 32 1.23 -6.53 -11.38
N GLY A 33 0.64 -5.44 -10.87
CA GLY A 33 1.21 -4.11 -10.86
C GLY A 33 0.88 -3.38 -9.56
N THR A 34 1.69 -2.39 -9.19
CA THR A 34 1.44 -1.59 -8.00
C THR A 34 0.52 -0.41 -8.29
N PHE A 35 -0.25 0.01 -7.28
CA PHE A 35 -1.06 1.22 -7.38
C PHE A 35 -0.22 2.46 -7.72
N ARG A 36 0.93 2.64 -7.07
CA ARG A 36 1.84 3.77 -7.31
C ARG A 36 2.40 3.79 -8.74
N ARG A 37 2.66 2.61 -9.33
CA ARG A 37 3.08 2.53 -10.74
C ARG A 37 1.96 2.98 -11.69
N TRP A 38 0.75 2.52 -11.44
CA TRP A 38 -0.41 2.94 -12.22
C TRP A 38 -0.70 4.43 -12.04
N TYR A 39 -0.65 4.96 -10.82
CA TYR A 39 -0.91 6.37 -10.53
C TYR A 39 -0.01 7.31 -11.36
N LYS A 40 1.23 6.93 -11.67
CA LYS A 40 2.13 7.72 -12.53
C LYS A 40 1.52 8.03 -13.90
N SER A 41 0.64 7.16 -14.43
CA SER A 41 -0.02 7.39 -15.73
C SER A 41 -1.14 8.41 -15.67
N VAL A 42 -1.67 8.72 -14.49
CA VAL A 42 -2.77 9.67 -14.28
C VAL A 42 -2.35 10.89 -13.45
N ALA A 43 -1.11 10.96 -13.00
CA ALA A 43 -0.63 12.01 -12.10
C ALA A 43 -0.79 13.43 -12.69
N ALA A 44 -0.53 13.59 -13.99
CA ALA A 44 -0.70 14.86 -14.68
C ALA A 44 -2.16 15.32 -14.74
N GLU A 45 -3.09 14.38 -14.90
CA GLU A 45 -4.53 14.66 -14.85
C GLU A 45 -4.95 15.06 -13.43
N GLN A 46 -4.45 14.36 -12.41
CA GLN A 46 -4.76 14.68 -11.03
C GLN A 46 -4.27 16.08 -10.62
N ALA A 47 -3.15 16.54 -11.16
CA ALA A 47 -2.60 17.86 -10.90
C ALA A 47 -3.43 19.01 -11.50
N GLN A 48 -4.39 18.74 -12.40
CA GLN A 48 -5.24 19.76 -13.01
C GLN A 48 -6.44 20.17 -12.14
N PHE A 49 -6.77 19.39 -11.12
CA PHE A 49 -7.85 19.73 -10.20
C PHE A 49 -7.44 20.92 -9.31
N ALA A 50 -8.34 21.89 -9.15
CA ALA A 50 -8.12 23.07 -8.32
C ALA A 50 -7.97 22.70 -6.84
N GLU A 51 -8.73 21.68 -6.40
CA GLU A 51 -8.63 21.12 -5.05
C GLU A 51 -7.98 19.76 -5.11
N GLN A 52 -7.07 19.50 -4.19
CA GLN A 52 -6.35 18.24 -4.10
C GLN A 52 -6.30 17.72 -2.65
N VAL A 53 -6.31 16.42 -2.50
CA VAL A 53 -6.11 15.75 -1.21
C VAL A 53 -4.88 14.85 -1.27
N ALA A 54 -4.14 14.80 -0.17
CA ALA A 54 -3.03 13.86 -0.02
C ALA A 54 -3.57 12.47 0.33
N PHE A 55 -3.16 11.44 -0.42
CA PHE A 55 -3.58 10.07 -0.20
C PHE A 55 -2.44 9.18 0.28
N PHE A 56 -2.58 8.69 1.51
CA PHE A 56 -1.75 7.63 2.07
C PHE A 56 -2.34 6.27 1.71
N HIS A 57 -1.83 5.62 0.66
CA HIS A 57 -2.41 4.37 0.14
C HIS A 57 -2.01 3.10 0.92
N GLY A 58 -0.89 3.14 1.63
CA GLY A 58 -0.37 1.99 2.37
C GLY A 58 0.07 0.81 1.47
N CYS A 59 0.66 -0.22 2.12
CA CYS A 59 1.19 -1.37 1.39
C CYS A 59 0.09 -2.25 0.79
N TYR A 60 -1.05 -2.38 1.46
CA TYR A 60 -2.14 -3.25 0.99
C TYR A 60 -2.73 -2.76 -0.33
N VAL A 61 -3.09 -1.48 -0.41
CA VAL A 61 -3.57 -0.87 -1.67
C VAL A 61 -2.49 -0.93 -2.74
N ASN A 62 -1.22 -0.66 -2.35
CA ASN A 62 -0.16 -0.63 -3.35
C ASN A 62 0.13 -2.00 -3.99
N TYR A 63 0.19 -3.06 -3.19
CA TYR A 63 0.71 -4.36 -3.64
C TYR A 63 -0.35 -5.46 -3.77
N ASN A 64 -1.43 -5.40 -2.99
CA ASN A 64 -2.42 -6.47 -2.95
C ASN A 64 -3.72 -6.08 -3.66
N HIS A 65 -4.20 -4.84 -3.47
CA HIS A 65 -5.50 -4.41 -3.97
C HIS A 65 -5.46 -3.01 -4.64
N PRO A 66 -4.69 -2.82 -5.73
CA PRO A 66 -4.59 -1.53 -6.41
C PRO A 66 -5.93 -0.95 -6.88
N GLN A 67 -6.91 -1.80 -7.10
CA GLN A 67 -8.24 -1.37 -7.54
C GLN A 67 -8.91 -0.45 -6.52
N LEU A 68 -8.73 -0.69 -5.21
CA LEU A 68 -9.28 0.21 -4.18
C LEU A 68 -8.79 1.65 -4.31
N GLY A 69 -7.49 1.84 -4.59
CA GLY A 69 -6.94 3.17 -4.83
C GLY A 69 -7.48 3.82 -6.09
N LYS A 70 -7.65 3.03 -7.16
CA LYS A 70 -8.24 3.52 -8.43
C LYS A 70 -9.70 3.95 -8.25
N ASP A 71 -10.48 3.19 -7.49
CA ASP A 71 -11.88 3.51 -7.25
C ASP A 71 -12.01 4.75 -6.35
N LEU A 72 -11.11 4.93 -5.37
CA LEU A 72 -11.03 6.16 -4.58
C LEU A 72 -10.80 7.39 -5.49
N LEU A 73 -9.82 7.31 -6.41
CA LEU A 73 -9.58 8.41 -7.35
C LEU A 73 -10.83 8.73 -8.19
N LYS A 74 -11.52 7.71 -8.68
CA LYS A 74 -12.76 7.92 -9.46
C LYS A 74 -13.82 8.68 -8.66
N VAL A 75 -14.01 8.30 -7.40
CA VAL A 75 -14.99 8.96 -6.53
C VAL A 75 -14.59 10.40 -6.26
N LEU A 76 -13.34 10.65 -5.88
CA LEU A 76 -12.86 12.01 -5.58
C LEU A 76 -12.87 12.91 -6.83
N ASN A 77 -12.47 12.38 -7.99
CA ASN A 77 -12.50 13.13 -9.24
C ASN A 77 -13.94 13.48 -9.65
N ALA A 78 -14.90 12.59 -9.42
CA ALA A 78 -16.33 12.88 -9.64
C ALA A 78 -16.86 14.01 -8.72
N MET A 79 -16.19 14.20 -7.57
CA MET A 79 -16.46 15.30 -6.63
C MET A 79 -15.66 16.57 -6.95
N GLY A 80 -14.90 16.60 -8.05
CA GLY A 80 -14.07 17.75 -8.42
C GLY A 80 -12.73 17.84 -7.67
N THR A 81 -12.33 16.77 -6.97
CA THR A 81 -11.11 16.76 -6.15
C THR A 81 -10.06 15.83 -6.77
N GLY A 82 -8.86 16.35 -6.97
CA GLY A 82 -7.70 15.58 -7.39
C GLY A 82 -7.02 14.88 -6.21
N VAL A 83 -6.18 13.90 -6.51
CA VAL A 83 -5.47 13.11 -5.51
C VAL A 83 -3.98 13.24 -5.73
N GLN A 84 -3.25 13.62 -4.69
CA GLN A 84 -1.80 13.63 -4.68
C GLN A 84 -1.25 12.50 -3.81
N LEU A 85 -0.28 11.75 -4.32
CA LEU A 85 0.42 10.75 -3.49
C LEU A 85 1.60 11.38 -2.76
N LEU A 86 1.85 10.88 -1.56
CA LEU A 86 3.03 11.27 -0.80
C LEU A 86 4.31 10.94 -1.59
N SER A 87 5.27 11.87 -1.58
CA SER A 87 6.58 11.69 -2.23
C SER A 87 7.32 10.47 -1.67
N LYS A 88 7.30 10.33 -0.35
CA LYS A 88 7.87 9.20 0.38
C LYS A 88 6.82 8.64 1.33
N GLU A 89 6.49 7.38 1.16
CA GLU A 89 5.54 6.67 2.01
C GLU A 89 6.21 5.43 2.61
N LYS A 90 6.22 5.36 3.93
CA LYS A 90 6.64 4.18 4.67
C LYS A 90 5.41 3.38 5.12
N CYS A 91 5.62 2.15 5.55
CA CYS A 91 4.57 1.33 6.15
C CYS A 91 3.82 2.09 7.25
N CYS A 92 2.50 1.88 7.36
CA CYS A 92 1.66 2.49 8.41
C CYS A 92 2.10 2.13 9.85
N GLY A 93 2.90 1.09 10.02
CA GLY A 93 3.44 0.67 11.32
C GLY A 93 2.56 -0.34 12.06
N VAL A 94 1.38 -0.71 11.57
CA VAL A 94 0.50 -1.69 12.22
C VAL A 94 1.21 -2.99 12.58
N PRO A 95 2.01 -3.64 11.69
CA PRO A 95 2.73 -4.85 12.06
C PRO A 95 3.77 -4.63 13.18
N LEU A 96 4.37 -3.44 13.24
CA LEU A 96 5.33 -3.10 14.29
C LEU A 96 4.62 -2.93 15.64
N ILE A 97 3.47 -2.24 15.66
CA ILE A 97 2.66 -2.03 16.85
C ILE A 97 2.15 -3.37 17.38
N ALA A 98 1.61 -4.21 16.50
CA ALA A 98 1.09 -5.53 16.86
C ALA A 98 2.14 -6.47 17.47
N ASN A 99 3.42 -6.27 17.14
CA ASN A 99 4.53 -7.04 17.68
C ASN A 99 5.32 -6.30 18.79
N GLY A 100 4.80 -5.20 19.33
CA GLY A 100 5.40 -4.46 20.43
C GLY A 100 6.57 -3.54 20.06
N PHE A 101 6.89 -3.37 18.78
CA PHE A 101 7.99 -2.50 18.31
C PHE A 101 7.56 -1.02 18.19
N THR A 102 7.02 -0.46 19.27
CA THR A 102 6.41 0.86 19.30
C THR A 102 7.34 2.00 18.87
N ASP A 103 8.63 1.97 19.27
CA ASP A 103 9.60 3.00 18.88
C ASP A 103 9.92 2.99 17.38
N LYS A 104 9.95 1.79 16.77
CA LYS A 104 10.12 1.66 15.33
C LYS A 104 8.88 2.20 14.60
N ALA A 105 7.69 1.89 15.10
CA ALA A 105 6.43 2.42 14.56
C ALA A 105 6.37 3.94 14.64
N ARG A 106 6.76 4.53 15.78
CA ARG A 106 6.81 5.97 15.99
C ARG A 106 7.77 6.67 15.00
N ARG A 107 8.95 6.09 14.73
CA ARG A 107 9.87 6.63 13.71
C ARG A 107 9.27 6.58 12.30
N GLN A 108 8.54 5.54 11.93
CA GLN A 108 7.86 5.46 10.64
C GLN A 108 6.73 6.50 10.55
N ALA A 109 5.93 6.65 11.62
CA ALA A 109 4.88 7.65 11.70
C ALA A 109 5.42 9.07 11.52
N LYS A 110 6.52 9.44 12.18
CA LYS A 110 7.18 10.74 11.98
C LYS A 110 7.54 10.98 10.51
N SER A 111 8.13 9.98 9.83
CA SER A 111 8.46 10.09 8.41
C SER A 111 7.23 10.30 7.53
N ASN A 112 6.14 9.57 7.79
CA ASN A 112 4.89 9.71 7.04
C ASN A 112 4.22 11.06 7.28
N VAL A 113 4.23 11.57 8.52
CA VAL A 113 3.70 12.90 8.88
C VAL A 113 4.48 14.01 8.16
N THR A 114 5.83 13.90 8.07
CA THR A 114 6.63 14.85 7.31
C THR A 114 6.22 14.86 5.84
N SER A 115 6.10 13.69 5.21
CA SER A 115 5.67 13.59 3.80
C SER A 115 4.23 14.06 3.57
N LEU A 116 3.33 13.89 4.56
CA LEU A 116 1.98 14.45 4.50
C LEU A 116 2.00 15.97 4.53
N ARG A 117 2.80 16.57 5.42
CA ARG A 117 2.95 18.05 5.48
C ARG A 117 3.47 18.62 4.16
N GLU A 118 4.47 17.97 3.55
CA GLU A 118 5.01 18.36 2.25
C GLU A 118 3.96 18.30 1.12
N ALA A 119 2.95 17.44 1.25
CA ALA A 119 1.91 17.26 0.24
C ALA A 119 0.69 18.21 0.43
N ILE A 120 0.55 18.85 1.58
CA ILE A 120 -0.61 19.71 1.92
C ILE A 120 -0.26 21.21 1.76
N VAL A 121 1.02 21.53 1.68
CA VAL A 121 1.54 22.92 1.48
C VAL A 121 1.73 23.18 -0.01
#